data_1cf9a0b1d2a7d96e0277d92d83d2a59e
#
_entry.id   1cf9a0b1d2a7d96e0277d92d83d2a59e
#
_cell.length_a   1.000
_cell.length_b   1.000
_cell.length_c   1.000
_cell.angle_alpha   90.00
_cell.angle_beta   90.00
_cell.angle_gamma   90.00
#
_symmetry.space_group_name_H-M   'P 1'
#
loop_
_entity.id
_entity.type
_entity.pdbx_description
1 polymer ?
#
loop_
_entity_poly.entity_id
_entity_poly.type
_entity_poly.pdbx_seq_one_letter_code
_entity_poly.pdbx_strand_id
1 'polypeptide(L)'
;MTFELNVDSAPVWLGQHGLNPENAPLVATELGGGVSATVIAVTGTGVSVLLKQGLSRLRVADRWEANPDRTETEVAALQLLGELTPGVVPRVLAHDARDHVVAMELLPAEARNWQAEIGEGRVRPELGRWAGEILGTWHAGTSTRPAIAERFDRFDAFEELRLSPFHETVMKRRPELAAAVGSCAEELRSVRLCLVDGDYAPKNMLVAPDGRAWVFDLEVAHIGNPVFDLAFFLSFILLSAVRWPTLAEQLRDLVNGFLAGYAATSGSGLAGDARSITAHTACLMLARTDGVSPAAFLDDHARDSVRGVAAGLLATPEDGLWSWH
;
A
#
# COMPACT_ATOMS: atom_id res chain seq x y z
N MET A 1 -8.49 24.38 19.45
CA MET A 1 -9.35 23.53 18.58
C MET A 1 -8.40 22.88 17.58
N THR A 2 -8.48 21.58 17.43
CA THR A 2 -7.72 20.86 16.39
C THR A 2 -8.36 21.16 15.05
N PHE A 3 -7.59 21.48 14.02
CA PHE A 3 -8.09 21.68 12.66
C PHE A 3 -8.72 20.40 12.14
N GLU A 4 -9.87 20.50 11.51
CA GLU A 4 -10.55 19.39 10.85
C GLU A 4 -10.69 19.68 9.36
N LEU A 5 -10.10 18.81 8.54
CA LEU A 5 -10.16 18.92 7.08
C LEU A 5 -11.53 18.45 6.58
N ASN A 6 -12.23 19.34 5.86
CA ASN A 6 -13.49 19.07 5.17
C ASN A 6 -13.61 19.97 3.95
N VAL A 7 -14.70 19.86 3.19
CA VAL A 7 -14.91 20.63 1.95
C VAL A 7 -14.95 22.15 2.17
N ASP A 8 -15.38 22.61 3.35
CA ASP A 8 -15.44 24.04 3.68
C ASP A 8 -14.09 24.57 4.15
N SER A 9 -13.34 23.79 4.93
CA SER A 9 -12.03 24.18 5.48
C SER A 9 -10.88 24.04 4.49
N ALA A 10 -10.99 23.16 3.50
CA ALA A 10 -9.93 22.91 2.51
C ALA A 10 -9.50 24.14 1.70
N PRO A 11 -10.42 24.94 1.13
CA PRO A 11 -10.05 26.18 0.42
C PRO A 11 -9.35 27.20 1.32
N VAL A 12 -9.78 27.31 2.58
CA VAL A 12 -9.19 28.23 3.56
C VAL A 12 -7.75 27.80 3.87
N TRP A 13 -7.53 26.50 4.10
CA TRP A 13 -6.21 25.94 4.35
C TRP A 13 -5.25 26.21 3.18
N LEU A 14 -5.69 26.02 1.93
CA LEU A 14 -4.88 26.32 0.74
C LEU A 14 -4.48 27.79 0.67
N GLY A 15 -5.40 28.71 0.97
CA GLY A 15 -5.10 30.14 1.02
C GLY A 15 -4.04 30.50 2.06
N GLN A 16 -4.13 29.92 3.27
CA GLN A 16 -3.18 30.12 4.36
C GLN A 16 -1.77 29.59 4.04
N HIS A 17 -1.68 28.54 3.20
CA HIS A 17 -0.40 27.92 2.78
C HIS A 17 0.10 28.41 1.41
N GLY A 18 -0.47 29.48 0.86
CA GLY A 18 0.00 30.11 -0.39
C GLY A 18 -0.28 29.29 -1.65
N LEU A 19 -1.17 28.30 -1.60
CA LEU A 19 -1.53 27.43 -2.73
C LEU A 19 -2.73 27.97 -3.53
N ASN A 20 -3.28 29.13 -3.14
CA ASN A 20 -4.27 29.90 -3.90
C ASN A 20 -3.94 31.41 -3.83
N PRO A 21 -2.80 31.85 -4.40
CA PRO A 21 -2.32 33.23 -4.24
C PRO A 21 -3.24 34.28 -4.88
N GLU A 22 -4.01 33.89 -5.88
CA GLU A 22 -4.93 34.80 -6.59
C GLU A 22 -6.32 34.84 -5.97
N ASN A 23 -6.56 34.09 -4.86
CA ASN A 23 -7.88 33.95 -4.25
C ASN A 23 -8.98 33.55 -5.27
N ALA A 24 -8.59 32.69 -6.24
CA ALA A 24 -9.49 32.16 -7.24
C ALA A 24 -10.62 31.33 -6.58
N PRO A 25 -11.83 31.34 -7.18
CA PRO A 25 -12.89 30.43 -6.73
C PRO A 25 -12.43 28.98 -6.82
N LEU A 26 -12.60 28.20 -5.72
CA LEU A 26 -12.21 26.81 -5.60
C LEU A 26 -13.43 25.91 -5.42
N VAL A 27 -13.36 24.72 -5.98
CA VAL A 27 -14.30 23.62 -5.76
C VAL A 27 -13.57 22.54 -4.98
N ALA A 28 -14.09 22.21 -3.79
CA ALA A 28 -13.59 21.14 -2.95
C ALA A 28 -14.56 19.96 -2.98
N THR A 29 -14.02 18.76 -3.17
CA THR A 29 -14.79 17.51 -3.23
C THR A 29 -14.12 16.45 -2.37
N GLU A 30 -14.85 15.87 -1.42
CA GLU A 30 -14.34 14.73 -0.64
C GLU A 30 -14.25 13.50 -1.53
N LEU A 31 -13.07 12.87 -1.55
CA LEU A 31 -12.85 11.61 -2.23
C LEU A 31 -13.15 10.46 -1.26
N GLY A 32 -14.12 9.62 -1.61
CA GLY A 32 -14.53 8.48 -0.80
C GLY A 32 -13.51 7.33 -0.85
N GLY A 33 -13.68 6.37 0.07
CA GLY A 33 -12.96 5.07 0.06
C GLY A 33 -11.76 4.96 1.01
N GLY A 34 -11.27 6.07 1.56
CA GLY A 34 -10.21 6.02 2.58
C GLY A 34 -10.75 5.71 3.97
N VAL A 35 -10.14 4.73 4.68
CA VAL A 35 -10.51 4.40 6.07
C VAL A 35 -9.62 5.14 7.08
N SER A 36 -8.39 5.47 6.70
CA SER A 36 -7.34 6.03 7.57
C SER A 36 -7.23 7.55 7.53
N ALA A 37 -7.79 8.20 6.50
CA ALA A 37 -7.65 9.64 6.27
C ALA A 37 -8.91 10.29 5.70
N THR A 38 -9.06 11.60 5.91
CA THR A 38 -9.94 12.46 5.11
C THR A 38 -9.14 12.94 3.89
N VAL A 39 -9.72 12.81 2.70
CA VAL A 39 -9.08 13.15 1.43
C VAL A 39 -9.99 14.10 0.65
N ILE A 40 -9.50 15.29 0.33
CA ILE A 40 -10.24 16.35 -0.37
C ILE A 40 -9.49 16.74 -1.65
N ALA A 41 -10.12 16.58 -2.80
CA ALA A 41 -9.64 17.18 -4.04
C ALA A 41 -10.11 18.63 -4.14
N VAL A 42 -9.20 19.55 -4.41
CA VAL A 42 -9.51 20.96 -4.58
C VAL A 42 -9.04 21.42 -5.96
N THR A 43 -9.96 21.97 -6.75
CA THR A 43 -9.70 22.41 -8.11
C THR A 43 -10.19 23.85 -8.32
N GLY A 44 -9.54 24.57 -9.22
CA GLY A 44 -9.87 25.94 -9.62
C GLY A 44 -8.91 26.44 -10.68
N THR A 45 -9.02 27.69 -11.08
CA THR A 45 -8.09 28.28 -12.05
C THR A 45 -6.68 28.28 -11.48
N GLY A 46 -5.77 27.51 -12.10
CA GLY A 46 -4.39 27.37 -11.64
C GLY A 46 -4.19 26.56 -10.38
N VAL A 47 -5.26 25.96 -9.82
CA VAL A 47 -5.20 25.12 -8.61
C VAL A 47 -5.71 23.71 -8.93
N SER A 48 -4.87 22.71 -8.63
CA SER A 48 -5.19 21.28 -8.74
C SER A 48 -4.43 20.54 -7.64
N VAL A 49 -5.06 20.37 -6.48
CA VAL A 49 -4.41 19.91 -5.24
C VAL A 49 -5.26 18.85 -4.57
N LEU A 50 -4.61 17.81 -4.04
CA LEU A 50 -5.19 16.85 -3.12
C LEU A 50 -4.73 17.21 -1.70
N LEU A 51 -5.68 17.37 -0.78
CA LEU A 51 -5.42 17.48 0.65
C LEU A 51 -5.73 16.16 1.33
N LYS A 52 -4.84 15.69 2.21
CA LYS A 52 -5.03 14.48 3.03
C LYS A 52 -4.73 14.80 4.49
N GLN A 53 -5.64 14.38 5.40
CA GLN A 53 -5.47 14.47 6.85
C GLN A 53 -5.62 13.09 7.47
N GLY A 54 -4.61 12.65 8.23
CA GLY A 54 -4.63 11.39 8.95
C GLY A 54 -5.65 11.41 10.10
N LEU A 55 -6.48 10.37 10.21
CA LEU A 55 -7.45 10.21 11.29
C LEU A 55 -6.82 9.47 12.48
N SER A 56 -7.08 9.94 13.71
CA SER A 56 -6.70 9.23 14.95
C SER A 56 -7.54 7.96 15.17
N ARG A 57 -8.74 7.89 14.60
CA ARG A 57 -9.61 6.72 14.61
C ARG A 57 -10.02 6.37 13.19
N LEU A 58 -9.75 5.12 12.78
CA LEU A 58 -10.06 4.64 11.44
C LEU A 58 -11.57 4.41 11.26
N ARG A 59 -12.05 4.62 10.04
CA ARG A 59 -13.46 4.45 9.63
C ARG A 59 -13.76 2.97 9.31
N VAL A 60 -13.62 2.09 10.31
CA VAL A 60 -13.92 0.65 10.21
C VAL A 60 -14.86 0.23 11.34
N ALA A 61 -15.49 -0.97 11.22
CA ALA A 61 -16.46 -1.46 12.20
C ALA A 61 -15.82 -1.74 13.56
N ASP A 62 -14.64 -2.35 13.57
CA ASP A 62 -13.87 -2.60 14.80
C ASP A 62 -13.17 -1.30 15.26
N ARG A 63 -13.00 -1.15 16.58
CA ARG A 63 -12.23 -0.01 17.11
C ARG A 63 -10.78 -0.15 16.70
N TRP A 64 -10.33 0.74 15.83
CA TRP A 64 -8.96 0.79 15.34
C TRP A 64 -8.45 2.23 15.40
N GLU A 65 -7.48 2.46 16.26
CA GLU A 65 -6.84 3.75 16.47
C GLU A 65 -5.41 3.69 15.92
N ALA A 66 -4.94 4.81 15.38
CA ALA A 66 -3.56 4.96 14.91
C ALA A 66 -3.10 6.41 15.10
N ASN A 67 -1.81 6.58 15.36
CA ASN A 67 -1.23 7.91 15.56
C ASN A 67 -1.31 8.72 14.25
N PRO A 68 -1.91 9.93 14.22
CA PRO A 68 -1.99 10.77 13.01
C PRO A 68 -0.63 11.31 12.55
N ASP A 69 0.43 11.25 13.39
CA ASP A 69 1.82 11.59 13.01
C ASP A 69 2.35 10.74 11.82
N ARG A 70 1.64 9.68 11.40
CA ARG A 70 1.94 8.94 10.18
C ARG A 70 1.86 9.81 8.92
N THR A 71 1.17 10.97 8.97
CA THR A 71 1.20 11.97 7.89
C THR A 71 2.62 12.48 7.64
N GLU A 72 3.43 12.67 8.70
CA GLU A 72 4.84 13.06 8.57
C GLU A 72 5.66 11.97 7.88
N THR A 73 5.38 10.71 8.20
CA THR A 73 6.00 9.56 7.53
C THR A 73 5.67 9.55 6.04
N GLU A 74 4.39 9.77 5.70
CA GLU A 74 3.95 9.85 4.29
C GLU A 74 4.64 10.97 3.53
N VAL A 75 4.69 12.18 4.10
CA VAL A 75 5.41 13.33 3.51
C VAL A 75 6.88 12.99 3.27
N ALA A 76 7.55 12.42 4.28
CA ALA A 76 8.95 12.04 4.18
C ALA A 76 9.19 10.97 3.10
N ALA A 77 8.30 9.98 3.00
CA ALA A 77 8.37 8.91 2.01
C ALA A 77 8.11 9.43 0.58
N LEU A 78 7.06 10.23 0.39
CA LEU A 78 6.74 10.86 -0.91
C LEU A 78 7.93 11.69 -1.43
N GLN A 79 8.59 12.48 -0.58
CA GLN A 79 9.76 13.27 -0.96
C GLN A 79 10.93 12.37 -1.37
N LEU A 80 11.31 11.40 -0.52
CA LEU A 80 12.44 10.51 -0.78
C LEU A 80 12.23 9.64 -2.01
N LEU A 81 11.06 9.01 -2.12
CA LEU A 81 10.74 8.11 -3.23
C LEU A 81 10.50 8.87 -4.55
N GLY A 82 9.98 10.11 -4.46
CA GLY A 82 9.90 11.01 -5.60
C GLY A 82 11.26 11.45 -6.15
N GLU A 83 12.30 11.52 -5.32
CA GLU A 83 13.67 11.74 -5.77
C GLU A 83 14.26 10.50 -6.46
N LEU A 84 13.98 9.31 -5.95
CA LEU A 84 14.45 8.04 -6.52
C LEU A 84 13.77 7.69 -7.84
N THR A 85 12.48 7.98 -7.95
CA THR A 85 11.64 7.65 -9.12
C THR A 85 10.73 8.83 -9.47
N PRO A 86 11.27 9.89 -10.13
CA PRO A 86 10.49 11.09 -10.45
C PRO A 86 9.22 10.78 -11.24
N GLY A 87 8.10 11.34 -10.78
CA GLY A 87 6.79 11.20 -11.43
C GLY A 87 6.03 9.91 -11.10
N VAL A 88 6.56 9.05 -10.22
CA VAL A 88 5.88 7.81 -9.79
C VAL A 88 5.01 8.02 -8.56
N VAL A 89 5.35 8.96 -7.70
CA VAL A 89 4.53 9.33 -6.53
C VAL A 89 4.03 10.76 -6.65
N PRO A 90 2.88 11.11 -6.04
CA PRO A 90 2.41 12.50 -6.03
C PRO A 90 3.43 13.42 -5.38
N ARG A 91 3.65 14.58 -6.01
CA ARG A 91 4.57 15.59 -5.46
C ARG A 91 3.93 16.30 -4.28
N VAL A 92 4.64 16.40 -3.16
CA VAL A 92 4.25 17.20 -1.99
C VAL A 92 4.37 18.68 -2.34
N LEU A 93 3.31 19.44 -2.12
CA LEU A 93 3.22 20.88 -2.38
C LEU A 93 3.37 21.71 -1.12
N ALA A 94 2.75 21.28 -0.02
CA ALA A 94 2.89 21.85 1.32
C ALA A 94 2.49 20.80 2.36
N HIS A 95 2.89 21.02 3.62
CA HIS A 95 2.37 20.23 4.71
C HIS A 95 2.36 21.03 6.02
N ASP A 96 1.47 20.66 6.93
CA ASP A 96 1.39 21.22 8.29
C ASP A 96 1.35 20.08 9.30
N ALA A 97 2.47 19.93 10.04
CA ALA A 97 2.64 18.88 11.04
C ALA A 97 1.69 19.04 12.24
N ARG A 98 1.27 20.27 12.58
CA ARG A 98 0.35 20.54 13.68
C ARG A 98 -1.05 20.03 13.38
N ASP A 99 -1.47 20.25 12.15
CA ASP A 99 -2.81 19.90 11.69
C ASP A 99 -2.86 18.50 11.06
N HIS A 100 -1.70 17.83 10.94
CA HIS A 100 -1.51 16.54 10.25
C HIS A 100 -2.09 16.54 8.84
N VAL A 101 -1.91 17.66 8.09
CA VAL A 101 -2.41 17.84 6.74
C VAL A 101 -1.25 17.88 5.76
N VAL A 102 -1.35 17.12 4.70
CA VAL A 102 -0.47 17.21 3.52
C VAL A 102 -1.26 17.67 2.30
N ALA A 103 -0.70 18.64 1.58
CA ALA A 103 -1.13 19.02 0.23
C ALA A 103 -0.20 18.38 -0.79
N MET A 104 -0.77 17.68 -1.73
CA MET A 104 0.00 17.02 -2.79
C MET A 104 -0.65 17.26 -4.16
N GLU A 105 0.08 16.94 -5.19
CA GLU A 105 -0.40 16.97 -6.57
C GLU A 105 -1.66 16.12 -6.71
N LEU A 106 -2.71 16.71 -7.29
CA LEU A 106 -3.89 15.95 -7.70
C LEU A 106 -3.57 15.20 -8.98
N LEU A 107 -3.59 13.87 -8.92
CA LEU A 107 -3.33 13.02 -10.07
C LEU A 107 -4.42 13.16 -11.14
N PRO A 108 -4.14 12.83 -12.40
CA PRO A 108 -5.08 13.01 -13.51
C PRO A 108 -6.43 12.32 -13.27
N ALA A 109 -7.52 13.00 -13.56
CA ALA A 109 -8.88 12.50 -13.32
C ALA A 109 -9.24 11.27 -14.18
N GLU A 110 -8.56 11.08 -15.30
CA GLU A 110 -8.69 9.90 -16.16
C GLU A 110 -7.94 8.66 -15.64
N ALA A 111 -7.03 8.83 -14.67
CA ALA A 111 -6.34 7.71 -14.06
C ALA A 111 -7.31 6.89 -13.19
N ARG A 112 -7.23 5.58 -13.29
CA ARG A 112 -8.12 4.64 -12.62
C ARG A 112 -7.38 3.81 -11.60
N ASN A 113 -8.07 3.44 -10.54
CA ASN A 113 -7.52 2.52 -9.56
C ASN A 113 -7.23 1.15 -10.20
N TRP A 114 -5.98 0.67 -10.06
CA TRP A 114 -5.56 -0.56 -10.74
C TRP A 114 -6.30 -1.81 -10.21
N GLN A 115 -6.57 -1.89 -8.91
CA GLN A 115 -7.37 -3.00 -8.36
C GLN A 115 -8.79 -3.02 -8.92
N ALA A 116 -9.40 -1.85 -9.13
CA ALA A 116 -10.71 -1.75 -9.75
C ALA A 116 -10.67 -2.20 -11.23
N GLU A 117 -9.62 -1.83 -11.98
CA GLU A 117 -9.43 -2.31 -13.36
C GLU A 117 -9.32 -3.83 -13.44
N ILE A 118 -8.54 -4.45 -12.53
CA ILE A 118 -8.45 -5.92 -12.43
C ILE A 118 -9.84 -6.52 -12.18
N GLY A 119 -10.62 -5.94 -11.25
CA GLY A 119 -11.98 -6.38 -10.94
C GLY A 119 -12.95 -6.28 -12.11
N GLU A 120 -12.71 -5.37 -13.05
CA GLU A 120 -13.46 -5.21 -14.29
C GLU A 120 -12.92 -6.08 -15.45
N GLY A 121 -11.95 -6.96 -15.16
CA GLY A 121 -11.35 -7.87 -16.16
C GLY A 121 -10.25 -7.24 -17.03
N ARG A 122 -9.81 -6.02 -16.69
CA ARG A 122 -8.70 -5.35 -17.40
C ARG A 122 -7.39 -5.62 -16.69
N VAL A 123 -6.78 -6.76 -16.99
CA VAL A 123 -5.45 -7.11 -16.53
C VAL A 123 -4.42 -6.56 -17.51
N ARG A 124 -3.39 -5.90 -17.00
CA ARG A 124 -2.26 -5.34 -17.75
C ARG A 124 -0.96 -5.98 -17.25
N PRO A 125 -0.52 -7.12 -17.83
CA PRO A 125 0.67 -7.84 -17.34
C PRO A 125 1.95 -6.99 -17.33
N GLU A 126 2.07 -6.05 -18.27
CA GLU A 126 3.21 -5.13 -18.38
C GLU A 126 3.38 -4.23 -17.14
N LEU A 127 2.29 -3.88 -16.47
CA LEU A 127 2.34 -3.11 -15.22
C LEU A 127 2.93 -3.92 -14.07
N GLY A 128 2.86 -5.25 -14.11
CA GLY A 128 3.55 -6.09 -13.14
C GLY A 128 5.05 -5.80 -13.14
N ARG A 129 5.67 -5.81 -14.33
CA ARG A 129 7.10 -5.51 -14.46
C ARG A 129 7.43 -4.11 -13.96
N TRP A 130 6.65 -3.09 -14.36
CA TRP A 130 6.81 -1.73 -13.89
C TRP A 130 6.75 -1.63 -12.35
N ALA A 131 5.74 -2.23 -11.72
CA ALA A 131 5.60 -2.22 -10.27
C ALA A 131 6.80 -2.89 -9.58
N GLY A 132 7.27 -4.02 -10.12
CA GLY A 132 8.46 -4.68 -9.61
C GLY A 132 9.73 -3.82 -9.73
N GLU A 133 9.95 -3.19 -10.87
CA GLU A 133 11.11 -2.30 -11.10
C GLU A 133 11.10 -1.09 -10.16
N ILE A 134 9.94 -0.48 -9.91
CA ILE A 134 9.79 0.63 -8.97
C ILE A 134 10.11 0.18 -7.54
N LEU A 135 9.47 -0.89 -7.07
CA LEU A 135 9.70 -1.41 -5.72
C LEU A 135 11.16 -1.81 -5.50
N GLY A 136 11.77 -2.51 -6.46
CA GLY A 136 13.18 -2.90 -6.39
C GLY A 136 14.12 -1.69 -6.35
N THR A 137 13.82 -0.64 -7.11
CA THR A 137 14.56 0.62 -7.08
C THR A 137 14.47 1.30 -5.72
N TRP A 138 13.29 1.34 -5.10
CA TRP A 138 13.07 1.90 -3.78
C TRP A 138 13.84 1.14 -2.71
N HIS A 139 13.71 -0.18 -2.69
CA HIS A 139 14.41 -1.02 -1.71
C HIS A 139 15.93 -0.92 -1.85
N ALA A 140 16.47 -1.03 -3.07
CA ALA A 140 17.92 -0.87 -3.32
C ALA A 140 18.40 0.55 -2.99
N GLY A 141 17.64 1.56 -3.39
CA GLY A 141 18.00 2.97 -3.19
C GLY A 141 17.99 3.41 -1.73
N THR A 142 17.32 2.66 -0.84
CA THR A 142 17.20 2.98 0.59
C THR A 142 17.94 2.02 1.51
N SER A 143 18.37 0.87 1.00
CA SER A 143 19.17 -0.10 1.77
C SER A 143 20.51 0.50 2.18
N THR A 144 21.02 0.09 3.34
CA THR A 144 22.36 0.46 3.85
C THR A 144 22.62 1.97 4.01
N ARG A 145 21.57 2.80 4.11
CA ARG A 145 21.69 4.26 4.30
C ARG A 145 21.30 4.66 5.74
N PRO A 146 22.26 4.89 6.66
CA PRO A 146 21.96 5.17 8.07
C PRO A 146 21.02 6.36 8.28
N ALA A 147 21.17 7.45 7.51
CA ALA A 147 20.32 8.64 7.61
C ALA A 147 18.86 8.35 7.23
N ILE A 148 18.62 7.42 6.31
CA ILE A 148 17.28 6.97 5.96
C ILE A 148 16.73 6.08 7.08
N ALA A 149 17.55 5.17 7.61
CA ALA A 149 17.17 4.33 8.73
C ALA A 149 16.73 5.15 9.95
N GLU A 150 17.50 6.19 10.31
CA GLU A 150 17.15 7.09 11.43
C GLU A 150 15.84 7.85 11.17
N ARG A 151 15.62 8.32 9.93
CA ARG A 151 14.41 9.08 9.56
C ARG A 151 13.13 8.24 9.59
N PHE A 152 13.21 6.95 9.28
CA PHE A 152 12.09 6.03 9.14
C PHE A 152 12.08 4.91 10.19
N ASP A 153 12.73 5.11 11.33
CA ASP A 153 12.67 4.20 12.48
C ASP A 153 11.33 4.35 13.24
N ARG A 154 10.23 4.11 12.53
CA ARG A 154 8.84 4.24 12.99
C ARG A 154 8.09 2.93 12.80
N PHE A 155 8.60 1.89 13.47
CA PHE A 155 8.01 0.54 13.39
C PHE A 155 6.66 0.43 14.11
N ASP A 156 6.36 1.33 15.03
CA ASP A 156 5.10 1.43 15.74
C ASP A 156 3.86 1.49 14.79
N ALA A 157 3.91 2.32 13.75
CA ALA A 157 2.84 2.40 12.76
C ALA A 157 2.63 1.07 12.01
N PHE A 158 3.71 0.35 11.69
CA PHE A 158 3.62 -0.98 11.07
C PHE A 158 3.03 -2.03 12.03
N GLU A 159 3.42 -2.00 13.29
CA GLU A 159 2.84 -2.89 14.32
C GLU A 159 1.33 -2.64 14.46
N GLU A 160 0.91 -1.36 14.58
CA GLU A 160 -0.48 -0.97 14.79
C GLU A 160 -1.37 -1.20 13.55
N LEU A 161 -0.84 -0.98 12.35
CA LEU A 161 -1.63 -0.99 11.11
C LEU A 161 -1.47 -2.26 10.29
N ARG A 162 -0.49 -3.13 10.60
CA ARG A 162 -0.21 -4.36 9.84
C ARG A 162 -0.08 -5.59 10.73
N LEU A 163 0.90 -5.67 11.61
CA LEU A 163 1.15 -6.90 12.34
C LEU A 163 0.01 -7.27 13.27
N SER A 164 -0.45 -6.32 14.09
CA SER A 164 -1.54 -6.59 15.03
C SER A 164 -2.89 -6.87 14.34
N PRO A 165 -3.38 -6.02 13.41
CA PRO A 165 -4.67 -6.27 12.76
C PRO A 165 -4.64 -7.41 11.74
N PHE A 166 -3.47 -7.80 11.22
CA PHE A 166 -3.34 -8.86 10.24
C PHE A 166 -2.87 -10.16 10.90
N HIS A 167 -1.57 -10.28 11.20
CA HIS A 167 -0.96 -11.53 11.66
C HIS A 167 -1.51 -11.98 13.01
N GLU A 168 -1.53 -11.11 14.02
CA GLU A 168 -2.02 -11.50 15.34
C GLU A 168 -3.53 -11.81 15.35
N THR A 169 -4.30 -11.09 14.54
CA THR A 169 -5.73 -11.38 14.40
C THR A 169 -5.95 -12.74 13.71
N VAL A 170 -5.18 -13.06 12.68
CA VAL A 170 -5.22 -14.38 12.03
C VAL A 170 -4.83 -15.47 13.02
N MET A 171 -3.74 -15.30 13.78
CA MET A 171 -3.31 -16.29 14.80
C MET A 171 -4.43 -16.57 15.82
N LYS A 172 -5.18 -15.54 16.23
CA LYS A 172 -6.32 -15.69 17.17
C LYS A 172 -7.52 -16.40 16.53
N ARG A 173 -7.84 -16.09 15.26
CA ARG A 173 -8.99 -16.63 14.53
C ARG A 173 -8.73 -18.00 13.91
N ARG A 174 -7.46 -18.34 13.66
CA ARG A 174 -7.00 -19.57 13.01
C ARG A 174 -5.85 -20.22 13.82
N PRO A 175 -6.17 -20.76 15.02
CA PRO A 175 -5.13 -21.30 15.92
C PRO A 175 -4.34 -22.45 15.31
N GLU A 176 -4.91 -23.22 14.35
CA GLU A 176 -4.24 -24.28 13.61
C GLU A 176 -3.08 -23.78 12.72
N LEU A 177 -3.10 -22.50 12.33
CA LEU A 177 -2.07 -21.83 11.51
C LEU A 177 -1.17 -20.91 12.34
N ALA A 178 -1.46 -20.74 13.64
CA ALA A 178 -0.82 -19.75 14.48
C ALA A 178 0.72 -19.86 14.52
N ALA A 179 1.27 -21.07 14.49
CA ALA A 179 2.71 -21.27 14.51
C ALA A 179 3.39 -20.75 13.22
N ALA A 180 2.83 -21.06 12.06
CA ALA A 180 3.38 -20.62 10.78
C ALA A 180 3.24 -19.10 10.61
N VAL A 181 2.07 -18.54 10.90
CA VAL A 181 1.81 -17.10 10.84
C VAL A 181 2.68 -16.33 11.85
N GLY A 182 2.85 -16.88 13.07
CA GLY A 182 3.72 -16.30 14.10
C GLY A 182 5.18 -16.24 13.69
N SER A 183 5.67 -17.28 13.01
CA SER A 183 7.03 -17.30 12.45
C SER A 183 7.26 -16.19 11.43
N CYS A 184 6.29 -15.96 10.53
CA CYS A 184 6.35 -14.86 9.57
C CYS A 184 6.29 -13.49 10.28
N ALA A 185 5.44 -13.33 11.29
CA ALA A 185 5.36 -12.09 12.05
C ALA A 185 6.68 -11.76 12.77
N GLU A 186 7.34 -12.76 13.35
CA GLU A 186 8.63 -12.59 14.03
C GLU A 186 9.75 -12.24 13.04
N GLU A 187 9.77 -12.85 11.85
CA GLU A 187 10.71 -12.47 10.79
C GLU A 187 10.54 -11.00 10.41
N LEU A 188 9.29 -10.51 10.26
CA LEU A 188 9.01 -9.10 9.98
C LEU A 188 9.45 -8.16 11.12
N ARG A 189 9.39 -8.61 12.39
CA ARG A 189 9.86 -7.84 13.54
C ARG A 189 11.37 -7.77 13.64
N SER A 190 12.08 -8.79 13.19
CA SER A 190 13.53 -8.92 13.40
C SER A 190 14.39 -8.34 12.29
N VAL A 191 13.87 -8.21 11.07
CA VAL A 191 14.65 -7.81 9.89
C VAL A 191 14.43 -6.33 9.55
N ARG A 192 15.54 -5.59 9.37
CA ARG A 192 15.59 -4.13 9.04
C ARG A 192 16.61 -3.89 7.94
N LEU A 193 16.16 -3.92 6.67
CA LEU A 193 17.08 -3.87 5.51
C LEU A 193 16.94 -2.60 4.66
N CYS A 194 15.73 -2.12 4.45
CA CYS A 194 15.45 -0.99 3.56
C CYS A 194 14.16 -0.29 3.97
N LEU A 195 13.81 0.80 3.29
CA LEU A 195 12.49 1.40 3.42
C LEU A 195 11.46 0.49 2.76
N VAL A 196 10.50 0.03 3.56
CA VAL A 196 9.33 -0.74 3.16
C VAL A 196 8.13 0.22 3.11
N ASP A 197 7.34 0.18 2.05
CA ASP A 197 6.10 0.96 1.91
C ASP A 197 5.07 0.55 2.98
N GLY A 198 4.91 -0.76 3.19
CA GLY A 198 3.97 -1.32 4.16
C GLY A 198 2.51 -1.36 3.69
N ASP A 199 2.22 -0.88 2.46
CA ASP A 199 0.90 -0.98 1.81
C ASP A 199 0.99 -1.09 0.28
N TYR A 200 2.12 -1.54 -0.25
CA TYR A 200 2.41 -1.64 -1.67
C TYR A 200 1.49 -2.62 -2.38
N ALA A 201 0.42 -2.13 -2.99
CA ALA A 201 -0.60 -2.98 -3.61
C ALA A 201 -1.36 -2.24 -4.72
N PRO A 202 -1.99 -2.95 -5.67
CA PRO A 202 -2.77 -2.34 -6.76
C PRO A 202 -3.89 -1.39 -6.30
N LYS A 203 -4.41 -1.55 -5.09
CA LYS A 203 -5.40 -0.64 -4.50
C LYS A 203 -4.86 0.78 -4.26
N ASN A 204 -3.55 0.91 -4.07
CA ASN A 204 -2.83 2.16 -3.85
C ASN A 204 -2.06 2.61 -5.11
N MET A 205 -2.54 2.18 -6.28
CA MET A 205 -1.97 2.57 -7.57
C MET A 205 -3.05 3.10 -8.50
N LEU A 206 -2.75 4.20 -9.19
CA LEU A 206 -3.56 4.71 -10.29
C LEU A 206 -2.86 4.47 -11.60
N VAL A 207 -3.63 4.17 -12.64
CA VAL A 207 -3.13 3.92 -13.99
C VAL A 207 -3.90 4.78 -14.97
N ALA A 208 -3.20 5.58 -15.77
CA ALA A 208 -3.78 6.38 -16.83
C ALA A 208 -3.95 5.56 -18.13
N PRO A 209 -4.82 6.03 -19.05
CA PRO A 209 -5.01 5.36 -20.36
C PRO A 209 -3.74 5.28 -21.21
N ASP A 210 -2.81 6.22 -21.04
CA ASP A 210 -1.51 6.25 -21.74
C ASP A 210 -0.44 5.34 -21.12
N GLY A 211 -0.79 4.59 -20.06
CA GLY A 211 0.10 3.66 -19.37
C GLY A 211 0.95 4.28 -18.25
N ARG A 212 0.90 5.59 -18.03
CA ARG A 212 1.53 6.17 -16.83
C ARG A 212 0.83 5.63 -15.58
N ALA A 213 1.60 5.39 -14.53
CA ALA A 213 1.07 4.90 -13.28
C ALA A 213 1.74 5.57 -12.07
N TRP A 214 1.01 5.64 -10.98
CA TRP A 214 1.44 6.28 -9.73
C TRP A 214 1.16 5.37 -8.55
N VAL A 215 2.04 5.48 -7.55
CA VAL A 215 1.88 4.87 -6.23
C VAL A 215 1.58 5.98 -5.23
N PHE A 216 0.64 5.76 -4.33
CA PHE A 216 0.25 6.71 -3.28
C PHE A 216 -0.04 5.97 -1.97
N ASP A 217 -0.28 6.72 -0.88
CA ASP A 217 -0.62 6.20 0.45
C ASP A 217 0.55 5.50 1.16
N LEU A 218 1.64 6.25 1.37
CA LEU A 218 2.90 5.81 1.97
C LEU A 218 2.94 6.00 3.50
N GLU A 219 1.78 6.05 4.17
CA GLU A 219 1.68 6.43 5.60
C GLU A 219 2.26 5.39 6.57
N VAL A 220 2.54 4.16 6.10
CA VAL A 220 3.10 3.05 6.89
C VAL A 220 4.56 2.79 6.55
N ALA A 221 5.19 3.67 5.78
CA ALA A 221 6.58 3.49 5.37
C ALA A 221 7.53 3.45 6.58
N HIS A 222 8.39 2.45 6.63
CA HIS A 222 9.31 2.21 7.75
C HIS A 222 10.53 1.41 7.30
N ILE A 223 11.58 1.40 8.11
CA ILE A 223 12.70 0.47 7.87
C ILE A 223 12.28 -0.92 8.31
N GLY A 224 12.25 -1.85 7.34
CA GLY A 224 11.72 -3.19 7.56
C GLY A 224 12.31 -4.27 6.66
N ASN A 225 11.58 -5.38 6.62
CA ASN A 225 11.87 -6.51 5.76
C ASN A 225 11.17 -6.34 4.40
N PRO A 226 11.91 -6.22 3.28
CA PRO A 226 11.34 -6.04 1.94
C PRO A 226 10.38 -7.15 1.51
N VAL A 227 10.45 -8.33 2.12
CA VAL A 227 9.52 -9.43 1.84
C VAL A 227 8.06 -9.03 2.08
N PHE A 228 7.81 -8.09 3.00
CA PHE A 228 6.45 -7.65 3.28
C PHE A 228 5.79 -7.00 2.05
N ASP A 229 6.45 -6.05 1.39
CA ASP A 229 5.89 -5.38 0.22
C ASP A 229 5.71 -6.32 -0.96
N LEU A 230 6.69 -7.21 -1.19
CA LEU A 230 6.56 -8.27 -2.19
C LEU A 230 5.32 -9.11 -1.94
N ALA A 231 5.20 -9.65 -0.73
CA ALA A 231 4.09 -10.51 -0.34
C ALA A 231 2.75 -9.77 -0.33
N PHE A 232 2.75 -8.48 0.04
CA PHE A 232 1.53 -7.69 0.07
C PHE A 232 0.99 -7.45 -1.34
N PHE A 233 1.83 -7.08 -2.29
CA PHE A 233 1.46 -6.95 -3.70
C PHE A 233 0.95 -8.28 -4.24
N LEU A 234 1.72 -9.35 -4.06
CA LEU A 234 1.39 -10.69 -4.54
C LEU A 234 0.08 -11.20 -3.95
N SER A 235 -0.18 -10.92 -2.66
CA SER A 235 -1.43 -11.34 -2.01
C SER A 235 -2.66 -10.77 -2.73
N PHE A 236 -2.65 -9.49 -3.14
CA PHE A 236 -3.76 -8.88 -3.88
C PHE A 236 -3.97 -9.53 -5.25
N ILE A 237 -2.90 -9.90 -5.93
CA ILE A 237 -2.99 -10.58 -7.24
C ILE A 237 -3.53 -12.00 -7.07
N LEU A 238 -3.05 -12.77 -6.07
CA LEU A 238 -3.55 -14.11 -5.82
C LEU A 238 -5.01 -14.12 -5.34
N LEU A 239 -5.40 -13.18 -4.47
CA LEU A 239 -6.80 -12.98 -4.08
C LEU A 239 -7.69 -12.71 -5.30
N SER A 240 -7.19 -11.91 -6.24
CA SER A 240 -7.89 -11.63 -7.51
C SER A 240 -7.99 -12.89 -8.38
N ALA A 241 -6.95 -13.72 -8.46
CA ALA A 241 -6.98 -14.97 -9.21
C ALA A 241 -7.98 -15.98 -8.62
N VAL A 242 -8.06 -16.07 -7.30
CA VAL A 242 -9.08 -16.91 -6.63
C VAL A 242 -10.48 -16.36 -6.88
N ARG A 243 -10.66 -15.05 -6.84
CA ARG A 243 -11.98 -14.40 -7.05
C ARG A 243 -12.46 -14.47 -8.48
N TRP A 244 -11.54 -14.34 -9.44
CA TRP A 244 -11.81 -14.33 -10.89
C TRP A 244 -10.91 -15.35 -11.60
N PRO A 245 -11.23 -16.67 -11.54
CA PRO A 245 -10.38 -17.74 -12.09
C PRO A 245 -10.13 -17.61 -13.60
N THR A 246 -11.04 -16.98 -14.34
CA THR A 246 -10.89 -16.73 -15.78
C THR A 246 -9.74 -15.75 -16.10
N LEU A 247 -9.26 -15.00 -15.13
CA LEU A 247 -8.14 -14.07 -15.25
C LEU A 247 -6.81 -14.68 -14.78
N ALA A 248 -6.81 -15.91 -14.26
CA ALA A 248 -5.67 -16.50 -13.56
C ALA A 248 -4.39 -16.54 -14.40
N GLU A 249 -4.48 -16.85 -15.69
CA GLU A 249 -3.32 -16.87 -16.61
C GLU A 249 -2.70 -15.49 -16.75
N GLN A 250 -3.50 -14.45 -17.03
CA GLN A 250 -3.02 -13.07 -17.16
C GLN A 250 -2.45 -12.54 -15.83
N LEU A 251 -3.05 -12.92 -14.70
CA LEU A 251 -2.56 -12.55 -13.37
C LEU A 251 -1.26 -13.28 -13.03
N ARG A 252 -1.05 -14.50 -13.52
CA ARG A 252 0.22 -15.22 -13.43
C ARG A 252 1.32 -14.50 -14.21
N ASP A 253 1.03 -14.04 -15.43
CA ASP A 253 1.98 -13.26 -16.23
C ASP A 253 2.34 -11.94 -15.54
N LEU A 254 1.36 -11.28 -14.92
CA LEU A 254 1.58 -10.08 -14.12
C LEU A 254 2.53 -10.35 -12.93
N VAL A 255 2.33 -11.45 -12.19
CA VAL A 255 3.21 -11.88 -11.09
C VAL A 255 4.62 -12.17 -11.58
N ASN A 256 4.76 -12.90 -12.69
CA ASN A 256 6.05 -13.19 -13.28
C ASN A 256 6.79 -11.90 -13.70
N GLY A 257 6.06 -10.97 -14.31
CA GLY A 257 6.57 -9.63 -14.63
C GLY A 257 7.03 -8.87 -13.40
N PHE A 258 6.23 -8.86 -12.33
CA PHE A 258 6.56 -8.19 -11.07
C PHE A 258 7.83 -8.74 -10.43
N LEU A 259 7.95 -10.05 -10.28
CA LEU A 259 9.14 -10.69 -9.69
C LEU A 259 10.38 -10.47 -10.55
N ALA A 260 10.25 -10.53 -11.88
CA ALA A 260 11.35 -10.25 -12.80
C ALA A 260 11.80 -8.78 -12.75
N GLY A 261 10.86 -7.84 -12.70
CA GLY A 261 11.13 -6.41 -12.57
C GLY A 261 11.84 -6.09 -11.24
N TYR A 262 11.35 -6.66 -10.14
CA TYR A 262 11.96 -6.50 -8.83
C TYR A 262 13.42 -7.04 -8.81
N ALA A 263 13.63 -8.26 -9.29
CA ALA A 263 14.96 -8.85 -9.35
C ALA A 263 15.95 -8.05 -10.21
N ALA A 264 15.45 -7.38 -11.24
CA ALA A 264 16.29 -6.55 -12.14
C ALA A 264 16.83 -5.27 -11.46
N THR A 265 16.13 -4.74 -10.44
CA THR A 265 16.47 -3.43 -9.85
C THR A 265 16.82 -3.48 -8.36
N SER A 266 16.38 -4.49 -7.61
CA SER A 266 16.60 -4.59 -6.16
C SER A 266 18.05 -4.94 -5.77
N GLY A 267 18.83 -5.49 -6.70
CA GLY A 267 20.14 -6.05 -6.39
C GLY A 267 20.07 -7.40 -5.66
N SER A 268 21.23 -7.96 -5.32
CA SER A 268 21.29 -9.25 -4.65
C SER A 268 20.95 -9.13 -3.16
N GLY A 269 20.12 -10.04 -2.66
CA GLY A 269 19.90 -10.25 -1.22
C GLY A 269 18.69 -9.54 -0.60
N LEU A 270 17.96 -8.68 -1.35
CA LEU A 270 16.76 -8.02 -0.82
C LEU A 270 15.45 -8.80 -1.06
N ALA A 271 15.38 -9.64 -2.09
CA ALA A 271 14.16 -10.35 -2.44
C ALA A 271 13.73 -11.42 -1.41
N GLY A 272 14.65 -11.90 -0.56
CA GLY A 272 14.42 -13.12 0.17
C GLY A 272 14.43 -14.36 -0.75
N ASP A 273 14.12 -15.53 -0.20
CA ASP A 273 13.93 -16.73 -1.02
C ASP A 273 12.45 -16.94 -1.41
N ALA A 274 12.21 -17.75 -2.43
CA ALA A 274 10.86 -18.02 -2.93
C ALA A 274 9.93 -18.62 -1.85
N ARG A 275 10.48 -19.40 -0.92
CA ARG A 275 9.74 -19.99 0.19
C ARG A 275 9.24 -18.92 1.16
N SER A 276 10.10 -17.98 1.56
CA SER A 276 9.74 -16.85 2.43
C SER A 276 8.66 -15.99 1.77
N ILE A 277 8.85 -15.61 0.49
CA ILE A 277 7.86 -14.84 -0.27
C ILE A 277 6.50 -15.56 -0.29
N THR A 278 6.48 -16.88 -0.55
CA THR A 278 5.22 -17.66 -0.60
C THR A 278 4.54 -17.70 0.76
N ALA A 279 5.29 -17.96 1.84
CA ALA A 279 4.74 -18.03 3.20
C ALA A 279 4.15 -16.69 3.65
N HIS A 280 4.86 -15.58 3.43
CA HIS A 280 4.36 -14.24 3.76
C HIS A 280 3.15 -13.85 2.90
N THR A 281 3.14 -14.21 1.61
CA THR A 281 1.99 -13.99 0.73
C THR A 281 0.75 -14.71 1.26
N ALA A 282 0.90 -15.97 1.66
CA ALA A 282 -0.20 -16.76 2.24
C ALA A 282 -0.72 -16.16 3.56
N CYS A 283 0.17 -15.70 4.45
CA CYS A 283 -0.21 -14.98 5.68
C CYS A 283 -1.05 -13.75 5.36
N LEU A 284 -0.67 -12.97 4.35
CA LEU A 284 -1.38 -11.76 3.95
C LEU A 284 -2.70 -12.06 3.23
N MET A 285 -2.79 -13.15 2.47
CA MET A 285 -4.08 -13.64 1.94
C MET A 285 -5.05 -13.97 3.09
N LEU A 286 -4.61 -14.65 4.14
CA LEU A 286 -5.40 -14.90 5.34
C LEU A 286 -5.78 -13.60 6.06
N ALA A 287 -4.85 -12.66 6.19
CA ALA A 287 -5.12 -11.37 6.81
C ALA A 287 -6.18 -10.56 6.04
N ARG A 288 -6.21 -10.67 4.71
CA ARG A 288 -7.22 -10.03 3.85
C ARG A 288 -8.55 -10.81 3.77
N THR A 289 -8.63 -11.93 4.47
CA THR A 289 -9.83 -12.78 4.57
C THR A 289 -10.36 -12.81 6.01
N ASP A 290 -9.48 -13.07 6.97
CA ASP A 290 -9.80 -13.29 8.38
C ASP A 290 -9.23 -12.20 9.32
N GLY A 291 -8.55 -11.17 8.81
CA GLY A 291 -8.03 -10.03 9.57
C GLY A 291 -9.10 -8.98 9.91
N VAL A 292 -8.69 -7.87 10.51
CA VAL A 292 -9.58 -6.74 10.87
C VAL A 292 -10.12 -6.01 9.64
N SER A 293 -9.36 -5.99 8.54
CA SER A 293 -9.74 -5.32 7.29
C SER A 293 -9.76 -6.29 6.11
N PRO A 294 -10.80 -7.13 5.98
CA PRO A 294 -10.91 -8.08 4.87
C PRO A 294 -11.06 -7.36 3.52
N ALA A 295 -10.62 -8.02 2.44
CA ALA A 295 -10.73 -7.48 1.10
C ALA A 295 -12.20 -7.41 0.66
N ALA A 296 -12.67 -6.19 0.37
CA ALA A 296 -14.08 -5.94 0.08
C ALA A 296 -14.59 -6.61 -1.21
N PHE A 297 -13.69 -6.92 -2.15
CA PHE A 297 -14.05 -7.58 -3.41
C PHE A 297 -14.24 -9.11 -3.30
N LEU A 298 -13.94 -9.71 -2.14
CA LEU A 298 -14.16 -11.14 -1.89
C LEU A 298 -15.57 -11.37 -1.35
N ASP A 299 -16.36 -12.20 -2.05
CA ASP A 299 -17.57 -12.79 -1.51
C ASP A 299 -17.25 -13.99 -0.58
N ASP A 300 -18.26 -14.55 0.08
CA ASP A 300 -18.05 -15.62 1.06
C ASP A 300 -17.45 -16.88 0.43
N HIS A 301 -17.86 -17.24 -0.78
CA HIS A 301 -17.33 -18.39 -1.51
C HIS A 301 -15.82 -18.19 -1.84
N ALA A 302 -15.46 -17.02 -2.32
CA ALA A 302 -14.06 -16.68 -2.58
C ALA A 302 -13.23 -16.68 -1.29
N ARG A 303 -13.77 -16.18 -0.18
CA ARG A 303 -13.10 -16.24 1.12
C ARG A 303 -12.80 -17.66 1.58
N ASP A 304 -13.75 -18.60 1.43
CA ASP A 304 -13.52 -20.00 1.76
C ASP A 304 -12.44 -20.63 0.86
N SER A 305 -12.48 -20.33 -0.43
CA SER A 305 -11.45 -20.77 -1.37
C SER A 305 -10.07 -20.22 -1.01
N VAL A 306 -9.98 -18.92 -0.68
CA VAL A 306 -8.73 -18.26 -0.24
C VAL A 306 -8.15 -18.94 1.01
N ARG A 307 -8.98 -19.30 2.00
CA ARG A 307 -8.52 -20.01 3.20
C ARG A 307 -7.85 -21.33 2.86
N GLY A 308 -8.46 -22.11 1.96
CA GLY A 308 -7.89 -23.39 1.48
C GLY A 308 -6.56 -23.20 0.76
N VAL A 309 -6.50 -22.25 -0.20
CA VAL A 309 -5.29 -21.92 -0.95
C VAL A 309 -4.17 -21.46 -0.01
N ALA A 310 -4.44 -20.49 0.86
CA ALA A 310 -3.43 -19.94 1.76
C ALA A 310 -2.92 -20.97 2.77
N ALA A 311 -3.78 -21.84 3.29
CA ALA A 311 -3.36 -22.94 4.17
C ALA A 311 -2.44 -23.93 3.42
N GLY A 312 -2.74 -24.25 2.16
CA GLY A 312 -1.87 -25.06 1.30
C GLY A 312 -0.51 -24.43 1.08
N LEU A 313 -0.47 -23.14 0.70
CA LEU A 313 0.78 -22.39 0.50
C LEU A 313 1.63 -22.29 1.79
N LEU A 314 1.01 -22.21 2.96
CA LEU A 314 1.73 -22.24 4.24
C LEU A 314 2.27 -23.62 4.59
N ALA A 315 1.58 -24.68 4.19
CA ALA A 315 2.01 -26.06 4.47
C ALA A 315 3.23 -26.47 3.62
N THR A 316 3.27 -26.06 2.34
CA THR A 316 4.34 -26.38 1.38
C THR A 316 4.80 -25.13 0.62
N PRO A 317 5.40 -24.14 1.30
CA PRO A 317 5.77 -22.86 0.66
C PRO A 317 6.87 -23.03 -0.41
N GLU A 318 7.62 -24.11 -0.38
CA GLU A 318 8.61 -24.51 -1.40
C GLU A 318 8.02 -24.83 -2.76
N ASP A 319 6.75 -25.23 -2.84
CA ASP A 319 6.07 -25.54 -4.10
C ASP A 319 5.71 -24.28 -4.91
N GLY A 320 5.84 -23.10 -4.29
CA GLY A 320 5.66 -21.78 -4.93
C GLY A 320 4.22 -21.29 -4.98
N LEU A 321 4.08 -20.04 -5.43
CA LEU A 321 2.84 -19.26 -5.36
C LEU A 321 1.64 -19.84 -6.12
N TRP A 322 1.85 -20.71 -7.11
CA TRP A 322 0.82 -21.27 -7.98
C TRP A 322 0.61 -22.77 -7.83
N SER A 323 1.07 -23.37 -6.75
CA SER A 323 0.96 -24.82 -6.50
C SER A 323 -0.48 -25.34 -6.34
N TRP A 324 -1.44 -24.43 -6.16
CA TRP A 324 -2.87 -24.75 -6.02
C TRP A 324 -3.65 -24.71 -7.35
N HIS A 325 -2.98 -24.45 -8.48
CA HIS A 325 -3.60 -24.29 -9.81
C HIS A 325 -3.38 -25.48 -10.71
#